data_1c5e8910ef46461a6c96022aa9eee83d
#
_entry.id   1c5e8910ef46461a6c96022aa9eee83d
#
_cell.length_a   1.000
_cell.length_b   1.000
_cell.length_c   1.000
_cell.angle_alpha   90.00
_cell.angle_beta   90.00
_cell.angle_gamma   90.00
#
_symmetry.space_group_name_H-M   'P 1'
#
loop_
_entity.id
_entity.type
_entity.pdbx_description
1 polymer ?
#
loop_
_entity_poly.entity_id
_entity_poly.type
_entity_poly.pdbx_seq_one_letter_code
_entity_poly.pdbx_strand_id
1 'polypeptide(L)'
;LHDALPISVVGRYIGGNDYPTDNQRHGGFYTQDQIKDVIAYAAERYITIIPEIDLPGHTSAVLASYPELGCIEKEYKVANRWGVIKDVICAGNEQSFQLFKDVMDEVCELFPGKYIHIGGDECVKERWQACSKCQGKIKQLHLKSDSRFSKEDYLQSYFMGEIAQYLHSKGKQVIGWDEILEGMPMDGSVIMSWRGISGGIEAARLNHDVIMAPATHMYFDYSQTLDSSKEEIPVGGYINVERVRSEEHTS
;
A
#
# COMPACT_ATOMS: atom_id res chain seq x y z
N LEU A 1 -9.86 -12.19 6.92
CA LEU A 1 -8.77 -12.86 6.18
C LEU A 1 -8.23 -14.00 7.03
N HIS A 2 -8.97 -15.13 7.06
CA HIS A 2 -8.69 -16.21 8.01
C HIS A 2 -7.57 -17.17 7.59
N ASP A 3 -7.13 -17.14 6.35
CA ASP A 3 -6.18 -18.11 5.82
C ASP A 3 -5.08 -17.42 5.00
N ALA A 4 -4.16 -16.74 5.69
CA ALA A 4 -2.88 -16.49 5.07
C ALA A 4 -2.15 -17.83 4.91
N LEU A 5 -1.84 -18.19 3.70
CA LEU A 5 -1.08 -19.39 3.38
C LEU A 5 0.36 -19.30 3.91
N PRO A 6 1.06 -20.42 4.08
CA PRO A 6 2.40 -20.45 4.64
C PRO A 6 3.35 -19.58 3.85
N ILE A 7 3.97 -18.62 4.52
CA ILE A 7 4.97 -17.75 3.93
C ILE A 7 6.18 -17.78 4.84
N SER A 8 7.17 -18.58 4.47
CA SER A 8 8.50 -18.41 5.02
C SER A 8 9.47 -18.52 3.86
N VAL A 9 10.05 -17.38 3.50
CA VAL A 9 11.18 -17.34 2.58
C VAL A 9 12.43 -17.64 3.38
N VAL A 10 13.13 -18.71 3.03
CA VAL A 10 14.42 -19.05 3.64
C VAL A 10 15.52 -18.70 2.64
N GLY A 11 16.43 -17.85 3.04
CA GLY A 11 17.57 -17.50 2.21
C GLY A 11 17.61 -16.02 1.80
N ARG A 12 18.61 -15.65 1.05
CA ARG A 12 18.84 -14.28 0.55
C ARG A 12 17.86 -13.94 -0.57
N TYR A 13 17.45 -12.67 -0.65
CA TYR A 13 16.82 -12.15 -1.87
C TYR A 13 17.80 -12.28 -3.04
N ILE A 14 17.50 -13.19 -3.96
CA ILE A 14 18.37 -13.48 -5.11
C ILE A 14 17.81 -12.94 -6.43
N GLY A 15 16.66 -12.25 -6.38
CA GLY A 15 15.91 -11.84 -7.56
C GLY A 15 15.22 -13.02 -8.26
N GLY A 16 14.17 -12.74 -9.02
CA GLY A 16 13.42 -13.78 -9.74
C GLY A 16 12.26 -14.38 -8.95
N ASN A 17 11.74 -15.52 -9.41
CA ASN A 17 10.50 -16.11 -8.91
C ASN A 17 10.69 -17.34 -8.02
N ASP A 18 11.90 -17.86 -7.92
CA ASP A 18 12.21 -19.10 -7.20
C ASP A 18 12.88 -18.80 -5.87
N TYR A 19 12.06 -18.45 -4.87
CA TYR A 19 12.53 -18.34 -3.51
C TYR A 19 12.38 -19.68 -2.80
N PRO A 20 13.43 -20.19 -2.17
CA PRO A 20 13.31 -21.35 -1.29
C PRO A 20 12.40 -20.96 -0.11
N THR A 21 11.42 -21.81 0.16
CA THR A 21 10.54 -21.67 1.33
C THR A 21 10.80 -22.85 2.26
N ASP A 22 10.57 -22.65 3.55
CA ASP A 22 10.67 -23.73 4.55
C ASP A 22 9.43 -24.64 4.58
N ASN A 23 8.42 -24.35 3.76
CA ASN A 23 7.12 -25.03 3.70
C ASN A 23 6.36 -25.04 5.05
N GLN A 24 6.72 -24.17 5.99
CA GLN A 24 5.96 -24.01 7.22
C GLN A 24 4.69 -23.21 6.96
N ARG A 25 3.58 -23.66 7.53
CA ARG A 25 2.36 -22.85 7.50
C ARG A 25 2.56 -21.64 8.41
N HIS A 26 2.34 -20.46 7.85
CA HIS A 26 2.35 -19.20 8.59
C HIS A 26 1.06 -18.45 8.29
N GLY A 27 0.42 -17.94 9.32
CA GLY A 27 -0.80 -17.16 9.17
C GLY A 27 -1.41 -16.83 10.51
N GLY A 28 -2.30 -15.86 10.49
CA GLY A 28 -2.99 -15.39 11.70
C GLY A 28 -3.69 -14.07 11.42
N PHE A 29 -4.43 -13.60 12.40
CA PHE A 29 -5.06 -12.30 12.40
C PHE A 29 -5.22 -11.81 13.83
N TYR A 30 -5.31 -10.52 13.99
CA TYR A 30 -5.70 -9.91 15.26
C TYR A 30 -7.22 -9.88 15.39
N THR A 31 -7.74 -10.27 16.54
CA THR A 31 -9.16 -10.02 16.84
C THR A 31 -9.38 -8.52 17.05
N GLN A 32 -10.61 -8.06 16.89
CA GLN A 32 -10.96 -6.66 17.18
C GLN A 32 -10.60 -6.26 18.62
N ASP A 33 -10.77 -7.16 19.59
CA ASP A 33 -10.41 -6.89 20.97
C ASP A 33 -8.90 -6.74 21.16
N GLN A 34 -8.09 -7.57 20.51
CA GLN A 34 -6.63 -7.41 20.50
C GLN A 34 -6.19 -6.09 19.88
N ILE A 35 -6.85 -5.66 18.78
CA ILE A 35 -6.60 -4.34 18.16
C ILE A 35 -6.94 -3.22 19.14
N LYS A 36 -8.09 -3.29 19.81
CA LYS A 36 -8.50 -2.30 20.82
C LYS A 36 -7.51 -2.24 21.98
N ASP A 37 -7.01 -3.38 22.45
CA ASP A 37 -5.98 -3.44 23.51
C ASP A 37 -4.68 -2.77 23.08
N VAL A 38 -4.22 -3.01 21.82
CA VAL A 38 -3.03 -2.35 21.27
C VAL A 38 -3.23 -0.85 21.16
N ILE A 39 -4.40 -0.40 20.71
CA ILE A 39 -4.73 1.03 20.59
C ILE A 39 -4.75 1.69 21.99
N ALA A 40 -5.36 1.06 22.99
CA ALA A 40 -5.40 1.56 24.36
C ALA A 40 -3.99 1.64 24.97
N TYR A 41 -3.19 0.60 24.79
CA TYR A 41 -1.79 0.58 25.24
C TYR A 41 -0.94 1.69 24.61
N ALA A 42 -1.12 1.95 23.33
CA ALA A 42 -0.44 3.03 22.61
C ALA A 42 -0.90 4.40 23.11
N ALA A 43 -2.20 4.59 23.32
CA ALA A 43 -2.79 5.85 23.78
C ALA A 43 -2.26 6.27 25.16
N GLU A 44 -2.07 5.34 26.09
CA GLU A 44 -1.43 5.59 27.40
C GLU A 44 0.01 6.14 27.27
N ARG A 45 0.62 5.98 26.09
CA ARG A 45 1.98 6.40 25.77
C ARG A 45 2.01 7.57 24.77
N TYR A 46 0.86 8.19 24.54
CA TYR A 46 0.70 9.28 23.59
C TYR A 46 1.07 8.91 22.14
N ILE A 47 0.89 7.62 21.79
CA ILE A 47 1.12 7.10 20.44
C ILE A 47 -0.23 6.88 19.77
N THR A 48 -0.41 7.44 18.58
CA THR A 48 -1.58 7.18 17.73
C THR A 48 -1.25 6.03 16.77
N ILE A 49 -2.07 4.99 16.78
CA ILE A 49 -1.99 3.92 15.78
C ILE A 49 -2.72 4.37 14.52
N ILE A 50 -2.05 4.35 13.41
CA ILE A 50 -2.62 4.62 12.08
C ILE A 50 -2.73 3.28 11.35
N PRO A 51 -3.94 2.82 11.02
CA PRO A 51 -4.10 1.59 10.24
C PRO A 51 -3.76 1.86 8.78
N GLU A 52 -3.16 0.86 8.11
CA GLU A 52 -2.98 0.85 6.67
C GLU A 52 -3.81 -0.26 6.04
N ILE A 53 -4.63 0.11 5.07
CA ILE A 53 -5.37 -0.80 4.18
C ILE A 53 -4.94 -0.48 2.77
N ASP A 54 -3.97 -1.21 2.29
CA ASP A 54 -3.33 -0.93 1.01
C ASP A 54 -4.22 -1.29 -0.19
N LEU A 55 -4.33 -0.35 -1.12
CA LEU A 55 -5.13 -0.43 -2.37
C LEU A 55 -4.43 0.35 -3.50
N PRO A 56 -4.77 0.02 -4.75
CA PRO A 56 -5.41 -1.18 -5.26
C PRO A 56 -4.40 -2.29 -5.54
N GLY A 57 -3.11 -2.01 -5.32
CA GLY A 57 -2.00 -2.96 -5.31
C GLY A 57 -1.99 -3.81 -4.04
N HIS A 58 -1.01 -4.69 -3.89
CA HIS A 58 -0.74 -5.51 -2.69
C HIS A 58 -1.95 -6.29 -2.13
N THR A 59 -2.95 -6.55 -2.96
CA THR A 59 -4.26 -7.13 -2.61
C THR A 59 -4.37 -8.63 -2.90
N SER A 60 -3.25 -9.36 -2.99
CA SER A 60 -3.28 -10.79 -3.32
C SER A 60 -4.10 -11.63 -2.33
N ALA A 61 -4.09 -11.28 -1.03
CA ALA A 61 -4.89 -11.95 -0.01
C ALA A 61 -6.40 -11.64 -0.18
N VAL A 62 -6.74 -10.42 -0.56
CA VAL A 62 -8.13 -10.05 -0.87
C VAL A 62 -8.63 -10.83 -2.07
N LEU A 63 -7.82 -10.89 -3.15
CA LEU A 63 -8.19 -11.63 -4.36
C LEU A 63 -8.27 -13.15 -4.14
N ALA A 64 -7.47 -13.70 -3.23
CA ALA A 64 -7.57 -15.12 -2.87
C ALA A 64 -8.87 -15.43 -2.12
N SER A 65 -9.41 -14.45 -1.38
CA SER A 65 -10.68 -14.58 -0.66
C SER A 65 -11.90 -14.20 -1.50
N TYR A 66 -11.74 -13.26 -2.43
CA TYR A 66 -12.80 -12.70 -3.29
C TYR A 66 -12.30 -12.64 -4.75
N PRO A 67 -12.16 -13.80 -5.43
CA PRO A 67 -11.57 -13.87 -6.77
C PRO A 67 -12.36 -13.10 -7.83
N GLU A 68 -13.66 -12.88 -7.62
CA GLU A 68 -14.54 -12.08 -8.50
C GLU A 68 -14.17 -10.59 -8.56
N LEU A 69 -13.37 -10.11 -7.60
CA LEU A 69 -12.87 -8.74 -7.57
C LEU A 69 -11.62 -8.53 -8.42
N GLY A 70 -11.07 -9.59 -8.99
CA GLY A 70 -9.94 -9.51 -9.91
C GLY A 70 -10.33 -9.14 -11.35
N CYS A 71 -9.32 -8.80 -12.15
CA CYS A 71 -9.50 -8.46 -13.56
C CYS A 71 -9.67 -9.68 -14.47
N ILE A 72 -9.27 -10.84 -14.03
CA ILE A 72 -9.34 -12.10 -14.80
C ILE A 72 -9.99 -13.19 -13.94
N GLU A 73 -10.76 -14.05 -14.59
CA GLU A 73 -11.34 -15.22 -13.95
C GLU A 73 -10.26 -16.29 -13.74
N LYS A 74 -9.83 -16.47 -12.51
CA LYS A 74 -8.90 -17.52 -12.08
C LYS A 74 -8.99 -17.73 -10.57
N GLU A 75 -8.44 -18.84 -10.11
CA GLU A 75 -8.08 -18.99 -8.71
C GLU A 75 -6.88 -18.09 -8.39
N TYR A 76 -7.02 -17.22 -7.39
CA TYR A 76 -5.93 -16.44 -6.87
C TYR A 76 -5.37 -17.10 -5.61
N LYS A 77 -4.07 -16.97 -5.42
CA LYS A 77 -3.38 -17.48 -4.22
C LYS A 77 -2.71 -16.32 -3.50
N VAL A 78 -2.67 -16.41 -2.19
CA VAL A 78 -1.89 -15.48 -1.38
C VAL A 78 -0.42 -15.60 -1.79
N ALA A 79 0.23 -14.45 -1.99
CA ALA A 79 1.63 -14.43 -2.33
C ALA A 79 2.46 -15.00 -1.18
N ASN A 80 3.34 -15.93 -1.48
CA ASN A 80 4.30 -16.52 -0.56
C ASN A 80 5.75 -16.16 -0.90
N ARG A 81 5.92 -15.02 -1.53
CA ARG A 81 7.22 -14.46 -1.96
C ARG A 81 7.17 -12.95 -1.97
N TRP A 82 8.33 -12.34 -1.91
CA TRP A 82 8.48 -10.90 -2.04
C TRP A 82 8.22 -10.41 -3.46
N GLY A 83 7.95 -9.13 -3.55
CA GLY A 83 7.88 -8.39 -4.79
C GLY A 83 6.48 -7.93 -5.15
N VAL A 84 6.43 -7.17 -6.23
CA VAL A 84 5.21 -6.58 -6.77
C VAL A 84 4.39 -7.64 -7.49
N ILE A 85 3.15 -7.82 -7.09
CA ILE A 85 2.24 -8.78 -7.68
C ILE A 85 1.41 -8.10 -8.77
N LYS A 86 1.38 -8.71 -9.97
CA LYS A 86 0.65 -8.16 -11.12
C LYS A 86 -0.86 -8.15 -10.97
N ASP A 87 -1.40 -9.03 -10.12
CA ASP A 87 -2.82 -9.12 -9.88
C ASP A 87 -3.21 -8.09 -8.81
N VAL A 88 -4.01 -7.13 -9.23
CA VAL A 88 -4.52 -6.02 -8.42
C VAL A 88 -6.03 -6.01 -8.47
N ILE A 89 -6.68 -5.32 -7.56
CA ILE A 89 -8.14 -5.16 -7.55
C ILE A 89 -8.61 -4.54 -8.87
N CYS A 90 -9.75 -5.02 -9.36
CA CYS A 90 -10.38 -4.50 -10.56
C CYS A 90 -11.06 -3.16 -10.28
N ALA A 91 -10.45 -2.06 -10.71
CA ALA A 91 -11.01 -0.73 -10.55
C ALA A 91 -12.25 -0.45 -11.45
N GLY A 92 -12.57 -1.35 -12.37
CA GLY A 92 -13.79 -1.30 -13.15
C GLY A 92 -14.97 -2.10 -12.55
N ASN A 93 -14.78 -2.70 -11.37
CA ASN A 93 -15.79 -3.51 -10.69
C ASN A 93 -16.36 -2.74 -9.49
N GLU A 94 -17.66 -2.43 -9.52
CA GLU A 94 -18.33 -1.69 -8.43
C GLU A 94 -18.30 -2.46 -7.09
N GLN A 95 -18.26 -3.78 -7.12
CA GLN A 95 -18.16 -4.60 -5.91
C GLN A 95 -16.82 -4.38 -5.19
N SER A 96 -15.76 -4.00 -5.93
CA SER A 96 -14.48 -3.65 -5.32
C SER A 96 -14.62 -2.42 -4.42
N PHE A 97 -15.32 -1.39 -4.88
CA PHE A 97 -15.57 -0.19 -4.08
C PHE A 97 -16.43 -0.50 -2.86
N GLN A 98 -17.46 -1.35 -3.02
CA GLN A 98 -18.34 -1.71 -1.92
C GLN A 98 -17.58 -2.47 -0.83
N LEU A 99 -16.79 -3.49 -1.20
CA LEU A 99 -15.97 -4.24 -0.24
C LEU A 99 -15.06 -3.30 0.58
N PHE A 100 -14.35 -2.39 -0.10
CA PHE A 100 -13.45 -1.50 0.62
C PHE A 100 -14.19 -0.48 1.47
N LYS A 101 -15.37 -0.01 1.08
CA LYS A 101 -16.22 0.81 1.96
C LYS A 101 -16.63 0.06 3.22
N ASP A 102 -17.03 -1.20 3.10
CA ASP A 102 -17.39 -2.05 4.23
C ASP A 102 -16.17 -2.29 5.16
N VAL A 103 -14.99 -2.52 4.59
CA VAL A 103 -13.73 -2.62 5.35
C VAL A 103 -13.41 -1.31 6.06
N MET A 104 -13.56 -0.17 5.38
CA MET A 104 -13.29 1.14 5.98
C MET A 104 -14.28 1.50 7.08
N ASP A 105 -15.50 1.01 7.04
CA ASP A 105 -16.46 1.18 8.15
C ASP A 105 -15.95 0.48 9.42
N GLU A 106 -15.52 -0.77 9.32
CA GLU A 106 -14.94 -1.50 10.44
C GLU A 106 -13.66 -0.84 10.95
N VAL A 107 -12.77 -0.42 10.05
CA VAL A 107 -11.52 0.28 10.41
C VAL A 107 -11.81 1.60 11.12
N CYS A 108 -12.79 2.38 10.65
CA CYS A 108 -13.17 3.64 11.29
C CYS A 108 -13.74 3.44 12.70
N GLU A 109 -14.43 2.33 12.95
CA GLU A 109 -14.98 1.96 14.26
C GLU A 109 -13.87 1.56 15.24
N LEU A 110 -12.89 0.81 14.76
CA LEU A 110 -11.78 0.31 15.58
C LEU A 110 -10.73 1.37 15.89
N PHE A 111 -10.40 2.22 14.93
CA PHE A 111 -9.31 3.20 15.05
C PHE A 111 -9.84 4.61 15.23
N PRO A 112 -9.80 5.17 16.45
CA PRO A 112 -10.34 6.49 16.75
C PRO A 112 -9.50 7.64 16.16
N GLY A 113 -8.26 7.37 15.74
CA GLY A 113 -7.36 8.35 15.16
C GLY A 113 -7.94 9.03 13.92
N LYS A 114 -7.42 10.22 13.63
CA LYS A 114 -7.88 11.05 12.50
C LYS A 114 -7.49 10.46 11.15
N TYR A 115 -6.36 9.74 11.09
CA TYR A 115 -5.73 9.32 9.85
C TYR A 115 -5.93 7.84 9.57
N ILE A 116 -6.16 7.51 8.30
CA ILE A 116 -6.14 6.16 7.75
C ILE A 116 -5.23 6.17 6.52
N HIS A 117 -4.27 5.26 6.48
CA HIS A 117 -3.41 5.07 5.34
C HIS A 117 -4.07 4.11 4.36
N ILE A 118 -4.15 4.48 3.09
CA ILE A 118 -4.83 3.69 2.04
C ILE A 118 -3.86 3.14 0.99
N GLY A 119 -2.56 3.16 1.26
CA GLY A 119 -1.53 2.64 0.36
C GLY A 119 -1.38 3.48 -0.91
N GLY A 120 -1.54 2.85 -2.05
CA GLY A 120 -1.48 3.45 -3.38
C GLY A 120 -0.22 3.10 -4.16
N ASP A 121 0.74 2.43 -3.51
CA ASP A 121 2.03 2.07 -4.07
C ASP A 121 1.95 0.86 -5.00
N GLU A 122 2.92 0.81 -5.90
CA GLU A 122 3.26 -0.33 -6.76
C GLU A 122 2.07 -1.00 -7.48
N CYS A 123 1.01 -0.24 -7.74
CA CYS A 123 -0.14 -0.75 -8.48
C CYS A 123 0.20 -0.95 -9.95
N VAL A 124 0.41 -2.20 -10.34
CA VAL A 124 0.73 -2.59 -11.72
C VAL A 124 -0.49 -2.45 -12.62
N LYS A 125 -0.37 -1.70 -13.72
CA LYS A 125 -1.50 -1.37 -14.62
C LYS A 125 -1.78 -2.43 -15.68
N GLU A 126 -0.91 -3.43 -15.83
CA GLU A 126 -0.95 -4.44 -16.88
C GLU A 126 -2.31 -5.18 -16.95
N ARG A 127 -2.88 -5.52 -15.78
CA ARG A 127 -4.20 -6.15 -15.72
C ARG A 127 -5.32 -5.21 -16.16
N TRP A 128 -5.25 -3.95 -15.78
CA TRP A 128 -6.27 -2.97 -16.13
C TRP A 128 -6.28 -2.64 -17.63
N GLN A 129 -5.10 -2.63 -18.26
CA GLN A 129 -4.98 -2.41 -19.71
C GLN A 129 -5.72 -3.47 -20.53
N ALA A 130 -5.73 -4.71 -20.05
CA ALA A 130 -6.39 -5.83 -20.73
C ALA A 130 -7.83 -6.11 -20.22
N CYS A 131 -8.26 -5.46 -19.12
CA CYS A 131 -9.54 -5.74 -18.49
C CYS A 131 -10.68 -4.92 -19.12
N SER A 132 -11.69 -5.59 -19.65
CA SER A 132 -12.84 -4.93 -20.27
C SER A 132 -13.62 -4.04 -19.28
N LYS A 133 -13.73 -4.43 -18.00
CA LYS A 133 -14.40 -3.64 -16.95
C LYS A 133 -13.60 -2.34 -16.69
N CYS A 134 -12.27 -2.43 -16.51
CA CYS A 134 -11.42 -1.25 -16.30
C CYS A 134 -11.42 -0.32 -17.51
N GLN A 135 -11.29 -0.86 -18.73
CA GLN A 135 -11.36 -0.07 -19.95
C GLN A 135 -12.75 0.55 -20.17
N GLY A 136 -13.81 -0.16 -19.76
CA GLY A 136 -15.17 0.37 -19.74
C GLY A 136 -15.33 1.56 -18.79
N LYS A 137 -14.77 1.46 -17.57
CA LYS A 137 -14.76 2.54 -16.58
C LYS A 137 -13.95 3.74 -17.08
N ILE A 138 -12.76 3.53 -17.66
CA ILE A 138 -11.94 4.57 -18.28
C ILE A 138 -12.73 5.33 -19.35
N LYS A 139 -13.44 4.61 -20.22
CA LYS A 139 -14.28 5.20 -21.25
C LYS A 139 -15.46 5.99 -20.66
N GLN A 140 -16.13 5.44 -19.65
CA GLN A 140 -17.24 6.09 -18.94
C GLN A 140 -16.82 7.42 -18.31
N LEU A 141 -15.65 7.45 -17.69
CA LEU A 141 -15.08 8.61 -17.02
C LEU A 141 -14.33 9.56 -17.98
N HIS A 142 -14.27 9.23 -19.25
CA HIS A 142 -13.52 9.99 -20.27
C HIS A 142 -12.04 10.20 -19.95
N LEU A 143 -11.41 9.27 -19.19
CA LEU A 143 -10.00 9.35 -18.82
C LEU A 143 -9.10 9.19 -20.06
N LYS A 144 -8.08 10.02 -20.16
CA LYS A 144 -7.13 10.04 -21.27
C LYS A 144 -5.72 10.13 -20.74
N SER A 145 -4.81 9.44 -21.40
CA SER A 145 -3.37 9.63 -21.16
C SER A 145 -2.94 11.03 -21.61
N ASP A 146 -1.96 11.56 -20.90
CA ASP A 146 -1.26 12.78 -21.28
C ASP A 146 0.25 12.54 -21.41
N SER A 147 1.07 13.59 -21.34
CA SER A 147 2.52 13.49 -21.45
C SER A 147 3.20 12.92 -20.19
N ARG A 148 2.50 12.87 -19.05
CA ARG A 148 3.04 12.43 -17.76
C ARG A 148 2.46 11.08 -17.35
N PHE A 149 1.15 10.87 -17.52
CA PHE A 149 0.42 9.76 -16.94
C PHE A 149 -0.44 9.02 -17.99
N SER A 150 -0.57 7.72 -17.80
CA SER A 150 -1.48 6.89 -18.57
C SER A 150 -2.93 7.06 -18.11
N LYS A 151 -3.88 6.67 -18.94
CA LYS A 151 -5.30 6.62 -18.55
C LYS A 151 -5.56 5.64 -17.38
N GLU A 152 -4.69 4.65 -17.21
CA GLU A 152 -4.74 3.71 -16.10
C GLU A 152 -4.23 4.35 -14.78
N ASP A 153 -3.29 5.29 -14.84
CA ASP A 153 -2.89 6.07 -13.66
C ASP A 153 -4.03 6.98 -13.22
N TYR A 154 -4.73 7.61 -14.17
CA TYR A 154 -5.96 8.34 -13.87
C TYR A 154 -7.08 7.46 -13.32
N LEU A 155 -7.18 6.19 -13.74
CA LEU A 155 -8.11 5.24 -13.16
C LEU A 155 -7.74 4.90 -11.71
N GLN A 156 -6.45 4.80 -11.39
CA GLN A 156 -6.01 4.64 -9.99
C GLN A 156 -6.39 5.86 -9.16
N SER A 157 -6.12 7.06 -9.65
CA SER A 157 -6.52 8.30 -8.96
C SER A 157 -8.03 8.33 -8.69
N TYR A 158 -8.83 7.93 -9.67
CA TYR A 158 -10.28 7.82 -9.49
C TYR A 158 -10.64 6.82 -8.38
N PHE A 159 -10.05 5.61 -8.43
CA PHE A 159 -10.32 4.57 -7.44
C PHE A 159 -9.96 5.03 -6.01
N MET A 160 -8.76 5.57 -5.85
CA MET A 160 -8.27 6.09 -4.58
C MET A 160 -9.11 7.28 -4.09
N GLY A 161 -9.50 8.16 -5.02
CA GLY A 161 -10.34 9.33 -4.73
C GLY A 161 -11.71 8.97 -4.19
N GLU A 162 -12.36 7.94 -4.74
CA GLU A 162 -13.65 7.44 -4.24
C GLU A 162 -13.55 6.92 -2.80
N ILE A 163 -12.48 6.19 -2.47
CA ILE A 163 -12.25 5.69 -1.12
C ILE A 163 -11.91 6.84 -0.16
N ALA A 164 -11.07 7.78 -0.60
CA ALA A 164 -10.72 8.96 0.18
C ALA A 164 -11.95 9.82 0.49
N GLN A 165 -12.80 10.06 -0.51
CA GLN A 165 -14.05 10.80 -0.32
C GLN A 165 -14.99 10.11 0.68
N TYR A 166 -15.06 8.77 0.61
CA TYR A 166 -15.81 7.99 1.57
C TYR A 166 -15.27 8.17 3.00
N LEU A 167 -13.96 8.06 3.19
CA LEU A 167 -13.31 8.29 4.49
C LEU A 167 -13.49 9.72 5.00
N HIS A 168 -13.40 10.72 4.13
CA HIS A 168 -13.69 12.11 4.48
C HIS A 168 -15.13 12.28 4.98
N SER A 169 -16.11 11.59 4.38
CA SER A 169 -17.50 11.61 4.86
C SER A 169 -17.67 11.01 6.25
N LYS A 170 -16.73 10.17 6.71
CA LYS A 170 -16.64 9.63 8.07
C LYS A 170 -15.79 10.49 9.01
N GLY A 171 -15.32 11.66 8.57
CA GLY A 171 -14.47 12.58 9.35
C GLY A 171 -13.01 12.16 9.46
N LYS A 172 -12.56 11.22 8.63
CA LYS A 172 -11.17 10.77 8.57
C LYS A 172 -10.37 11.56 7.53
N GLN A 173 -9.05 11.64 7.71
CA GLN A 173 -8.11 12.09 6.69
C GLN A 173 -7.31 10.92 6.16
N VAL A 174 -6.94 11.03 4.89
CA VAL A 174 -6.23 9.97 4.17
C VAL A 174 -4.74 10.26 4.15
N ILE A 175 -3.94 9.22 4.38
CA ILE A 175 -2.52 9.17 4.04
C ILE A 175 -2.38 8.19 2.88
N GLY A 176 -1.48 8.44 1.95
CA GLY A 176 -1.09 7.47 0.92
C GLY A 176 0.37 7.63 0.53
N TRP A 177 0.92 6.59 -0.07
CA TRP A 177 2.25 6.63 -0.62
C TRP A 177 2.36 7.64 -1.77
N ASP A 178 3.55 8.10 -2.11
CA ASP A 178 3.73 9.21 -3.05
C ASP A 178 3.24 8.92 -4.48
N GLU A 179 2.90 7.67 -4.81
CA GLU A 179 2.21 7.31 -6.06
C GLU A 179 0.80 7.90 -6.17
N ILE A 180 0.15 8.27 -5.07
CA ILE A 180 -1.17 8.93 -5.14
C ILE A 180 -1.10 10.35 -5.73
N LEU A 181 0.11 10.89 -5.93
CA LEU A 181 0.33 12.11 -6.71
C LEU A 181 0.20 11.90 -8.22
N GLU A 182 0.25 10.64 -8.68
CA GLU A 182 0.17 10.31 -10.09
C GLU A 182 -1.28 10.43 -10.58
N GLY A 183 -1.49 11.19 -11.65
CA GLY A 183 -2.83 11.46 -12.18
C GLY A 183 -3.47 12.70 -11.54
N MET A 184 -4.52 12.51 -10.73
CA MET A 184 -5.24 13.58 -10.03
C MET A 184 -5.05 13.43 -8.52
N PRO A 185 -4.16 14.19 -7.89
CA PRO A 185 -3.97 14.16 -6.45
C PRO A 185 -5.28 14.45 -5.71
N MET A 186 -5.49 13.77 -4.60
CA MET A 186 -6.68 13.93 -3.75
C MET A 186 -6.49 15.11 -2.81
N ASP A 187 -7.34 16.12 -2.91
CA ASP A 187 -7.30 17.28 -2.03
C ASP A 187 -7.35 16.88 -0.54
N GLY A 188 -6.48 17.48 0.26
CA GLY A 188 -6.42 17.26 1.70
C GLY A 188 -5.82 15.92 2.13
N SER A 189 -5.28 15.12 1.21
CA SER A 189 -4.51 13.93 1.56
C SER A 189 -3.12 14.30 2.10
N VAL A 190 -2.59 13.44 2.97
CA VAL A 190 -1.20 13.50 3.42
C VAL A 190 -0.38 12.54 2.55
N ILE A 191 0.74 12.98 2.07
CA ILE A 191 1.61 12.18 1.18
C ILE A 191 2.77 11.61 1.98
N MET A 192 2.89 10.28 1.98
CA MET A 192 4.06 9.59 2.55
C MET A 192 5.06 9.31 1.43
N SER A 193 6.17 10.07 1.43
CA SER A 193 7.18 9.99 0.36
C SER A 193 8.21 8.91 0.68
N TRP A 194 8.17 7.79 -0.05
CA TRP A 194 9.07 6.65 0.16
C TRP A 194 10.08 6.43 -0.98
N ARG A 195 9.71 6.75 -2.22
CA ARG A 195 10.58 6.56 -3.40
C ARG A 195 11.79 7.51 -3.42
N GLY A 196 11.90 8.38 -2.43
CA GLY A 196 12.94 9.38 -2.26
C GLY A 196 12.34 10.69 -1.78
N ILE A 197 13.11 11.77 -1.85
CA ILE A 197 12.65 13.10 -1.40
C ILE A 197 11.79 13.83 -2.43
N SER A 198 11.84 13.43 -3.71
CA SER A 198 11.17 14.13 -4.81
C SER A 198 9.64 14.12 -4.68
N GLY A 199 9.06 13.01 -4.21
CA GLY A 199 7.62 12.90 -3.95
C GLY A 199 7.16 13.90 -2.88
N GLY A 200 7.92 14.03 -1.80
CA GLY A 200 7.65 15.01 -0.74
C GLY A 200 7.75 16.45 -1.23
N ILE A 201 8.75 16.77 -2.06
CA ILE A 201 8.90 18.12 -2.66
C ILE A 201 7.70 18.42 -3.59
N GLU A 202 7.28 17.47 -4.42
CA GLU A 202 6.12 17.64 -5.31
C GLU A 202 4.84 17.82 -4.50
N ALA A 203 4.63 17.01 -3.47
CA ALA A 203 3.48 17.09 -2.56
C ALA A 203 3.41 18.47 -1.89
N ALA A 204 4.53 18.96 -1.35
CA ALA A 204 4.59 20.27 -0.71
C ALA A 204 4.29 21.42 -1.70
N ARG A 205 4.74 21.32 -2.94
CA ARG A 205 4.40 22.28 -4.01
C ARG A 205 2.92 22.29 -4.35
N LEU A 206 2.25 21.17 -4.17
CA LEU A 206 0.80 21.00 -4.37
C LEU A 206 -0.01 21.32 -3.10
N ASN A 207 0.64 21.82 -2.03
CA ASN A 207 0.04 22.15 -0.72
C ASN A 207 -0.53 20.93 0.02
N HIS A 208 0.07 19.77 -0.14
CA HIS A 208 -0.20 18.62 0.71
C HIS A 208 0.73 18.61 1.94
N ASP A 209 0.22 18.10 3.05
CA ASP A 209 1.06 17.71 4.18
C ASP A 209 1.91 16.49 3.77
N VAL A 210 3.14 16.40 4.29
CA VAL A 210 4.12 15.38 3.87
C VAL A 210 4.66 14.62 5.07
N ILE A 211 4.77 13.30 4.93
CA ILE A 211 5.55 12.43 5.81
C ILE A 211 6.75 11.93 5.01
N MET A 212 7.96 12.25 5.45
CA MET A 212 9.18 11.80 4.81
C MET A 212 9.58 10.42 5.31
N ALA A 213 9.56 9.43 4.43
CA ALA A 213 9.96 8.05 4.69
C ALA A 213 10.84 7.48 3.55
N PRO A 214 11.83 8.24 3.04
CA PRO A 214 12.60 7.84 1.86
C PRO A 214 13.32 6.51 2.09
N ALA A 215 13.09 5.53 1.22
CA ALA A 215 13.66 4.19 1.33
C ALA A 215 15.19 4.19 1.44
N THR A 216 15.85 5.18 0.83
CA THR A 216 17.29 5.33 0.88
C THR A 216 17.85 5.70 2.25
N HIS A 217 17.00 6.11 3.21
CA HIS A 217 17.41 6.59 4.53
C HIS A 217 16.61 5.94 5.68
N MET A 218 15.36 5.57 5.45
CA MET A 218 14.41 5.22 6.51
C MET A 218 13.95 3.75 6.46
N TYR A 219 14.37 2.96 5.46
CA TYR A 219 14.02 1.54 5.37
C TYR A 219 15.03 0.67 6.11
N PHE A 220 14.64 0.21 7.29
CA PHE A 220 15.49 -0.58 8.19
C PHE A 220 15.48 -2.08 7.91
N ASP A 221 14.82 -2.50 6.85
CA ASP A 221 14.94 -3.81 6.22
C ASP A 221 16.18 -3.94 5.30
N TYR A 222 16.97 -2.86 5.20
CA TYR A 222 18.29 -2.84 4.59
C TYR A 222 19.37 -3.22 5.59
N SER A 223 20.51 -3.73 5.11
CA SER A 223 21.66 -4.06 5.97
C SER A 223 22.14 -2.84 6.75
N GLN A 224 22.43 -3.02 8.03
CA GLN A 224 22.98 -1.97 8.89
C GLN A 224 24.50 -2.03 8.98
N THR A 225 25.09 -3.16 8.60
CA THR A 225 26.53 -3.36 8.50
C THR A 225 26.91 -3.89 7.10
N LEU A 226 28.21 -3.82 6.78
CA LEU A 226 28.75 -4.43 5.55
C LEU A 226 29.14 -5.91 5.76
N ASP A 227 29.04 -6.40 6.99
CA ASP A 227 29.35 -7.78 7.36
C ASP A 227 28.07 -8.63 7.28
N SER A 228 27.85 -9.26 6.13
CA SER A 228 26.68 -10.09 5.88
C SER A 228 26.55 -11.31 6.81
N SER A 229 27.58 -11.66 7.59
CA SER A 229 27.52 -12.75 8.56
C SER A 229 26.81 -12.33 9.87
N LYS A 230 26.61 -11.04 10.08
CA LYS A 230 25.96 -10.44 11.27
C LYS A 230 24.56 -9.91 10.98
N GLU A 231 24.11 -10.05 9.76
CA GLU A 231 22.83 -9.51 9.30
C GLU A 231 21.81 -10.62 9.06
N GLU A 232 20.57 -10.33 9.42
CA GLU A 232 19.44 -11.04 8.85
C GLU A 232 19.38 -10.82 7.33
N ILE A 233 18.48 -11.51 6.65
CA ILE A 233 18.35 -11.39 5.20
C ILE A 233 17.76 -10.02 4.86
N PRO A 234 18.54 -9.08 4.28
CA PRO A 234 18.02 -7.77 3.93
C PRO A 234 17.27 -7.82 2.60
N VAL A 235 16.28 -6.94 2.45
CA VAL A 235 15.60 -6.74 1.15
C VAL A 235 16.54 -6.10 0.14
N GLY A 236 17.47 -5.25 0.59
CA GLY A 236 18.48 -4.65 -0.28
C GLY A 236 19.27 -3.56 0.42
N GLY A 237 20.26 -2.98 -0.24
CA GLY A 237 20.96 -1.78 0.18
C GLY A 237 21.73 -1.87 1.50
N TYR A 238 22.25 -0.70 1.91
CA TYR A 238 22.96 -0.51 3.17
C TYR A 238 22.58 0.85 3.76
N ILE A 239 22.09 0.85 4.99
CA ILE A 239 21.69 2.05 5.72
C ILE A 239 22.26 1.98 7.13
N ASN A 240 23.23 2.82 7.43
CA ASN A 240 23.78 3.00 8.77
C ASN A 240 23.14 4.20 9.50
N VAL A 241 23.46 4.38 10.76
CA VAL A 241 22.93 5.47 11.60
C VAL A 241 23.26 6.86 11.03
N GLU A 242 24.45 7.03 10.46
CA GLU A 242 24.86 8.29 9.84
C GLU A 242 23.97 8.62 8.63
N ARG A 243 23.60 7.62 7.85
CA ARG A 243 22.71 7.81 6.71
C ARG A 243 21.31 8.19 7.14
N VAL A 244 20.76 7.54 8.17
CA VAL A 244 19.46 7.91 8.74
C VAL A 244 19.48 9.37 9.21
N ARG A 245 20.51 9.76 9.95
CA ARG A 245 20.65 11.14 10.45
C ARG A 245 20.82 12.19 9.36
N SER A 246 21.33 11.81 8.20
CA SER A 246 21.51 12.77 7.09
C SER A 246 20.19 13.24 6.48
N GLU A 247 19.07 12.54 6.70
CA GLU A 247 17.75 12.97 6.24
C GLU A 247 17.29 14.27 6.91
N GLU A 248 17.66 14.51 8.15
CA GLU A 248 17.34 15.75 8.88
C GLU A 248 17.88 17.03 8.23
N HIS A 249 18.82 16.91 7.31
CA HIS A 249 19.53 18.03 6.70
C HIS A 249 19.13 18.29 5.24
N THR A 250 18.22 17.51 4.69
CA THR A 250 17.79 17.57 3.27
C THR A 250 16.39 18.13 3.08
N SER A 251 15.68 18.40 4.15
CA SER A 251 14.32 18.97 4.14
C SER A 251 14.32 20.50 4.24
#